data_3bcc1a44bb44010074d1d6b93b2ad842
#
_entry.id   3bcc1a44bb44010074d1d6b93b2ad842
#
_cell.length_a   1.000
_cell.length_b   1.000
_cell.length_c   1.000
_cell.angle_alpha   90.00
_cell.angle_beta   90.00
_cell.angle_gamma   90.00
#
_symmetry.space_group_name_H-M   'P 1'
#
loop_
_entity.id
_entity.type
_entity.pdbx_description
1 polymer ?
#
loop_
_entity_poly.entity_id
_entity_poly.type
_entity_poly.pdbx_seq_one_letter_code
_entity_poly.pdbx_strand_id
1 'polypeptide(L)'
;DKIEYIIANCAECEPYLTSDYRRMIEEPEKLVEGMKIILQLFPHAKGIFGVEDNKPDCIEKLQALVAGEARMEVCPLQTKYPQGGERQLIFATTGRSINSKMLPADAGCIVDNVETMVAIYNAVRFGRPLTNRIFTVTGDAVCEPRNFYISIGTSYSQLLEAAGGLVAPAKKMIAGGPMMGFALFGVDVPTTKTTSALLCMTEDEASKYETTACINCGRCVEACPEALVPSRLADYSEHKQMDKFEEWYGLECVECGSCSYVCPARRPLAQS
;
A
#
# COMPACT_ATOMS: atom_id res chain seq x y z
N ASP A 1 -13.36 -13.37 -22.69
CA ASP A 1 -12.47 -13.29 -21.55
C ASP A 1 -11.52 -12.12 -21.78
N LYS A 2 -11.65 -11.04 -20.97
CA LYS A 2 -10.91 -9.79 -21.20
C LYS A 2 -9.67 -9.67 -20.31
N ILE A 3 -9.48 -10.58 -19.36
CA ILE A 3 -8.37 -10.52 -18.40
C ILE A 3 -7.13 -11.16 -19.03
N GLU A 4 -6.07 -10.37 -19.13
CA GLU A 4 -4.79 -10.77 -19.70
C GLU A 4 -3.67 -10.83 -18.64
N TYR A 5 -3.83 -10.09 -17.53
CA TYR A 5 -2.83 -10.02 -16.47
C TYR A 5 -3.45 -10.18 -15.09
N ILE A 6 -2.84 -11.05 -14.28
CA ILE A 6 -3.10 -11.15 -12.84
C ILE A 6 -1.84 -10.64 -12.15
N ILE A 7 -1.96 -9.54 -11.42
CA ILE A 7 -0.83 -8.86 -10.79
C ILE A 7 -0.89 -9.06 -9.28
N ALA A 8 0.10 -9.73 -8.74
CA ALA A 8 0.32 -9.78 -7.29
C ALA A 8 1.07 -8.51 -6.88
N ASN A 9 0.41 -7.66 -6.08
CA ASN A 9 1.01 -6.48 -5.50
C ASN A 9 1.95 -6.90 -4.37
N CYS A 10 3.23 -6.96 -4.68
CA CYS A 10 4.34 -7.30 -3.80
C CYS A 10 5.23 -6.08 -3.49
N ALA A 11 4.77 -4.87 -3.82
CA ALA A 11 5.59 -3.66 -3.70
C ALA A 11 5.84 -3.28 -2.23
N GLU A 12 4.77 -3.24 -1.38
CA GLU A 12 4.85 -2.77 0.01
C GLU A 12 5.58 -1.42 0.13
N CYS A 13 5.07 -0.42 -0.61
CA CYS A 13 5.70 0.88 -0.73
C CYS A 13 5.44 1.82 0.48
N GLU A 14 4.52 1.44 1.37
CA GLU A 14 4.20 2.22 2.57
C GLU A 14 5.36 2.15 3.58
N PRO A 15 5.95 3.28 4.00
CA PRO A 15 7.08 3.27 4.94
C PRO A 15 6.74 2.61 6.28
N TYR A 16 7.73 2.01 6.92
CA TYR A 16 7.66 1.28 8.20
C TYR A 16 6.95 -0.08 8.17
N LEU A 17 6.17 -0.41 7.16
CA LEU A 17 5.49 -1.69 7.06
C LEU A 17 6.42 -2.77 6.50
N THR A 18 6.29 -3.98 7.06
CA THR A 18 7.07 -5.17 6.65
C THR A 18 6.25 -6.46 6.68
N SER A 19 4.93 -6.36 6.78
CA SER A 19 4.04 -7.53 6.81
C SER A 19 4.02 -8.30 5.49
N ASP A 20 3.99 -7.59 4.36
CA ASP A 20 3.99 -8.21 3.03
C ASP A 20 5.37 -8.80 2.70
N TYR A 21 6.47 -8.11 3.08
CA TYR A 21 7.82 -8.64 2.99
C TYR A 21 7.95 -9.98 3.74
N ARG A 22 7.47 -10.04 4.99
CA ARG A 22 7.49 -11.28 5.79
C ARG A 22 6.68 -12.39 5.13
N ARG A 23 5.53 -12.05 4.54
CA ARG A 23 4.71 -13.02 3.81
C ARG A 23 5.45 -13.60 2.61
N MET A 24 6.13 -12.74 1.83
CA MET A 24 6.91 -13.17 0.67
C MET A 24 8.11 -14.06 1.05
N ILE A 25 8.76 -13.77 2.18
CA ILE A 25 9.94 -14.52 2.63
C ILE A 25 9.56 -15.83 3.31
N GLU A 26 8.48 -15.87 4.09
CA GLU A 26 8.12 -17.03 4.91
C GLU A 26 7.23 -18.03 4.18
N GLU A 27 6.38 -17.58 3.27
CA GLU A 27 5.41 -18.42 2.58
C GLU A 27 5.35 -18.18 1.05
N PRO A 28 6.50 -18.04 0.36
CA PRO A 28 6.52 -17.72 -1.07
C PRO A 28 5.85 -18.80 -1.93
N GLU A 29 5.91 -20.07 -1.51
CA GLU A 29 5.25 -21.17 -2.21
C GLU A 29 3.72 -21.00 -2.22
N LYS A 30 3.14 -20.57 -1.09
CA LYS A 30 1.69 -20.33 -1.00
C LYS A 30 1.26 -19.16 -1.88
N LEU A 31 2.11 -18.14 -1.99
CA LEU A 31 1.88 -17.00 -2.87
C LEU A 31 1.84 -17.44 -4.34
N VAL A 32 2.82 -18.24 -4.78
CA VAL A 32 2.88 -18.77 -6.14
C VAL A 32 1.71 -19.72 -6.43
N GLU A 33 1.37 -20.61 -5.50
CA GLU A 33 0.23 -21.52 -5.65
C GLU A 33 -1.11 -20.75 -5.68
N GLY A 34 -1.26 -19.67 -4.92
CA GLY A 34 -2.43 -18.78 -5.00
C GLY A 34 -2.57 -18.16 -6.40
N MET A 35 -1.49 -17.68 -6.98
CA MET A 35 -1.45 -17.21 -8.37
C MET A 35 -1.87 -18.31 -9.36
N LYS A 36 -1.34 -19.53 -9.21
CA LYS A 36 -1.72 -20.68 -10.07
C LYS A 36 -3.22 -20.97 -10.02
N ILE A 37 -3.84 -20.87 -8.84
CA ILE A 37 -5.28 -21.09 -8.67
C ILE A 37 -6.07 -20.05 -9.47
N ILE A 38 -5.70 -18.77 -9.39
CA ILE A 38 -6.38 -17.69 -10.13
C ILE A 38 -6.18 -17.89 -11.64
N LEU A 39 -4.97 -18.24 -12.08
CA LEU A 39 -4.65 -18.47 -13.49
C LEU A 39 -5.43 -19.66 -14.12
N GLN A 40 -6.00 -20.57 -13.31
CA GLN A 40 -6.90 -21.60 -13.82
C GLN A 40 -8.25 -21.03 -14.28
N LEU A 41 -8.71 -19.95 -13.65
CA LEU A 41 -9.94 -19.26 -14.04
C LEU A 41 -9.75 -18.40 -15.29
N PHE A 42 -8.50 -18.01 -15.59
CA PHE A 42 -8.11 -17.13 -16.70
C PHE A 42 -7.04 -17.80 -17.57
N PRO A 43 -7.39 -18.73 -18.46
CA PRO A 43 -6.41 -19.58 -19.15
C PRO A 43 -5.45 -18.83 -20.08
N HIS A 44 -5.82 -17.62 -20.51
CA HIS A 44 -4.99 -16.77 -21.39
C HIS A 44 -4.20 -15.70 -20.63
N ALA A 45 -4.45 -15.54 -19.32
CA ALA A 45 -3.78 -14.53 -18.51
C ALA A 45 -2.36 -14.96 -18.11
N LYS A 46 -1.51 -13.94 -17.89
CA LYS A 46 -0.19 -14.07 -17.28
C LYS A 46 -0.25 -13.58 -15.84
N GLY A 47 0.47 -14.23 -14.95
CA GLY A 47 0.69 -13.83 -13.57
C GLY A 47 1.98 -13.02 -13.42
N ILE A 48 1.90 -11.85 -12.79
CA ILE A 48 3.05 -10.98 -12.55
C ILE A 48 3.17 -10.71 -11.05
N PHE A 49 4.35 -10.95 -10.48
CA PHE A 49 4.69 -10.56 -9.12
C PHE A 49 5.47 -9.25 -9.18
N GLY A 50 4.84 -8.12 -8.85
CA GLY A 50 5.48 -6.80 -8.86
C GLY A 50 6.18 -6.53 -7.53
N VAL A 51 7.50 -6.66 -7.46
CA VAL A 51 8.31 -6.57 -6.24
C VAL A 51 9.29 -5.41 -6.35
N GLU A 52 9.35 -4.52 -5.33
CA GLU A 52 10.34 -3.45 -5.33
C GLU A 52 11.78 -3.95 -5.19
N ASP A 53 12.72 -3.27 -5.85
CA ASP A 53 14.14 -3.64 -5.96
C ASP A 53 14.92 -3.53 -4.65
N ASN A 54 14.32 -2.92 -3.60
CA ASN A 54 14.85 -2.96 -2.23
C ASN A 54 14.60 -4.29 -1.49
N LYS A 55 13.96 -5.27 -2.15
CA LYS A 55 13.66 -6.61 -1.63
C LYS A 55 14.29 -7.70 -2.53
N PRO A 56 15.63 -7.69 -2.72
CA PRO A 56 16.30 -8.60 -3.66
C PRO A 56 16.14 -10.08 -3.29
N ASP A 57 16.07 -10.40 -2.02
CA ASP A 57 15.84 -11.75 -1.49
C ASP A 57 14.44 -12.29 -1.84
N CYS A 58 13.40 -11.44 -1.81
CA CYS A 58 12.07 -11.81 -2.28
C CYS A 58 12.05 -12.04 -3.78
N ILE A 59 12.71 -11.17 -4.55
CA ILE A 59 12.82 -11.30 -6.00
C ILE A 59 13.49 -12.63 -6.35
N GLU A 60 14.65 -12.93 -5.75
CA GLU A 60 15.40 -14.17 -6.00
C GLU A 60 14.56 -15.42 -5.67
N LYS A 61 13.90 -15.45 -4.49
CA LYS A 61 13.04 -16.58 -4.10
C LYS A 61 11.89 -16.80 -5.06
N LEU A 62 11.17 -15.74 -5.41
CA LEU A 62 10.02 -15.85 -6.30
C LEU A 62 10.46 -16.22 -7.71
N GLN A 63 11.56 -15.68 -8.23
CA GLN A 63 12.12 -16.06 -9.53
C GLN A 63 12.47 -17.55 -9.58
N ALA A 64 13.07 -18.08 -8.51
CA ALA A 64 13.38 -19.51 -8.42
C ALA A 64 12.11 -20.38 -8.44
N LEU A 65 11.05 -19.95 -7.78
CA LEU A 65 9.78 -20.70 -7.71
C LEU A 65 8.98 -20.66 -9.01
N VAL A 66 9.07 -19.56 -9.78
CA VAL A 66 8.37 -19.44 -11.06
C VAL A 66 9.23 -19.89 -12.25
N ALA A 67 10.48 -20.31 -12.02
CA ALA A 67 11.35 -20.82 -13.05
C ALA A 67 10.71 -22.03 -13.75
N GLY A 68 10.49 -21.91 -15.06
CA GLY A 68 9.82 -22.95 -15.85
C GLY A 68 8.29 -22.82 -15.97
N GLU A 69 7.68 -21.86 -15.28
CA GLU A 69 6.24 -21.56 -15.39
C GLU A 69 6.00 -20.55 -16.53
N ALA A 70 5.54 -21.03 -17.68
CA ALA A 70 5.41 -20.22 -18.90
C ALA A 70 4.48 -18.99 -18.77
N ARG A 71 3.59 -18.99 -17.79
CA ARG A 71 2.59 -17.94 -17.59
C ARG A 71 2.83 -17.08 -16.34
N MET A 72 3.99 -17.21 -15.69
CA MET A 72 4.29 -16.42 -14.50
C MET A 72 5.66 -15.77 -14.62
N GLU A 73 5.76 -14.55 -14.11
CA GLU A 73 7.03 -13.81 -14.06
C GLU A 73 7.11 -12.92 -12.82
N VAL A 74 8.34 -12.61 -12.43
CA VAL A 74 8.62 -11.60 -11.39
C VAL A 74 9.10 -10.33 -12.09
N CYS A 75 8.43 -9.22 -11.82
CA CYS A 75 8.75 -7.91 -12.34
C CYS A 75 9.40 -7.06 -11.23
N PRO A 76 10.74 -6.87 -11.25
CA PRO A 76 11.39 -5.93 -10.34
C PRO A 76 10.92 -4.50 -10.63
N LEU A 77 10.50 -3.81 -9.58
CA LEU A 77 9.98 -2.44 -9.63
C LEU A 77 10.96 -1.50 -8.93
N GLN A 78 11.08 -0.29 -9.44
CA GLN A 78 11.84 0.74 -8.75
C GLN A 78 11.20 1.04 -7.38
N THR A 79 12.01 1.05 -6.31
CA THR A 79 11.56 1.50 -4.99
C THR A 79 11.15 2.96 -5.05
N LYS A 80 9.84 3.21 -4.96
CA LYS A 80 9.26 4.55 -5.08
C LYS A 80 7.84 4.55 -4.52
N TYR A 81 7.51 5.50 -3.65
CA TYR A 81 6.14 5.68 -3.22
C TYR A 81 5.35 6.56 -4.21
N PRO A 82 4.12 6.20 -4.63
CA PRO A 82 3.31 5.03 -4.25
C PRO A 82 3.35 3.87 -5.28
N GLN A 83 4.48 3.18 -5.43
CA GLN A 83 4.65 2.10 -6.42
C GLN A 83 3.62 0.96 -6.29
N GLY A 84 3.13 0.71 -5.05
CA GLY A 84 2.06 -0.27 -4.78
C GLY A 84 0.65 0.27 -5.03
N GLY A 85 0.49 1.52 -5.42
CA GLY A 85 -0.79 2.06 -5.88
C GLY A 85 -1.29 1.28 -7.12
N GLU A 86 -2.57 0.92 -7.15
CA GLU A 86 -3.12 0.06 -8.21
C GLU A 86 -2.83 0.56 -9.62
N ARG A 87 -3.03 1.87 -9.87
CA ARG A 87 -2.79 2.48 -11.19
C ARG A 87 -1.30 2.48 -11.55
N GLN A 88 -0.43 2.87 -10.60
CA GLN A 88 1.02 2.90 -10.79
C GLN A 88 1.56 1.48 -11.03
N LEU A 89 1.05 0.50 -10.29
CA LEU A 89 1.47 -0.88 -10.43
C LEU A 89 1.06 -1.48 -11.78
N ILE A 90 -0.19 -1.25 -12.23
CA ILE A 90 -0.64 -1.67 -13.56
C ILE A 90 0.25 -1.06 -14.64
N PHE A 91 0.52 0.24 -14.56
CA PHE A 91 1.39 0.91 -15.53
C PHE A 91 2.81 0.37 -15.52
N ALA A 92 3.40 0.20 -14.34
CA ALA A 92 4.78 -0.27 -14.19
C ALA A 92 4.98 -1.72 -14.69
N THR A 93 3.96 -2.57 -14.53
CA THR A 93 4.05 -4.00 -14.90
C THR A 93 3.58 -4.31 -16.32
N THR A 94 2.64 -3.52 -16.87
CA THR A 94 1.99 -3.85 -18.16
C THR A 94 2.12 -2.74 -19.22
N GLY A 95 2.51 -1.51 -18.82
CA GLY A 95 2.48 -0.32 -19.67
C GLY A 95 1.07 0.23 -19.93
N ARG A 96 0.02 -0.36 -19.33
CA ARG A 96 -1.38 0.09 -19.48
C ARG A 96 -1.73 1.15 -18.44
N SER A 97 -2.63 2.05 -18.80
CA SER A 97 -3.12 3.10 -17.90
C SER A 97 -4.61 2.99 -17.69
N ILE A 98 -5.05 3.29 -16.48
CA ILE A 98 -6.46 3.45 -16.11
C ILE A 98 -6.69 4.81 -15.46
N ASN A 99 -7.88 5.35 -15.61
CA ASN A 99 -8.31 6.61 -15.02
C ASN A 99 -9.34 6.40 -13.89
N SER A 100 -9.84 7.47 -13.29
CA SER A 100 -10.81 7.43 -12.18
C SER A 100 -12.15 6.74 -12.51
N LYS A 101 -12.47 6.61 -13.80
CA LYS A 101 -13.74 6.01 -14.29
C LYS A 101 -13.56 4.55 -14.72
N MET A 102 -12.34 4.04 -14.70
CA MET A 102 -11.98 2.68 -15.13
C MET A 102 -11.66 1.79 -13.93
N LEU A 103 -11.99 0.52 -14.08
CA LEU A 103 -11.52 -0.54 -13.18
C LEU A 103 -10.28 -1.21 -13.80
N PRO A 104 -9.43 -1.88 -13.02
CA PRO A 104 -8.31 -2.70 -13.54
C PRO A 104 -8.73 -3.65 -14.67
N ALA A 105 -9.92 -4.23 -14.56
CA ALA A 105 -10.49 -5.12 -15.57
C ALA A 105 -10.73 -4.45 -16.94
N ASP A 106 -10.93 -3.14 -16.99
CA ASP A 106 -11.05 -2.40 -18.25
C ASP A 106 -9.71 -2.33 -18.99
N ALA A 107 -8.60 -2.41 -18.26
CA ALA A 107 -7.26 -2.58 -18.80
C ALA A 107 -6.83 -4.04 -18.94
N GLY A 108 -7.75 -5.00 -18.75
CA GLY A 108 -7.46 -6.42 -18.81
C GLY A 108 -6.63 -6.94 -17.63
N CYS A 109 -6.66 -6.26 -16.49
CA CYS A 109 -5.87 -6.58 -15.30
C CYS A 109 -6.76 -6.96 -14.10
N ILE A 110 -6.23 -7.84 -13.25
CA ILE A 110 -6.69 -8.03 -11.86
C ILE A 110 -5.48 -7.76 -10.97
N VAL A 111 -5.66 -6.98 -9.92
CA VAL A 111 -4.60 -6.66 -8.95
C VAL A 111 -5.02 -7.13 -7.57
N ASP A 112 -4.20 -7.95 -6.95
CA ASP A 112 -4.41 -8.45 -5.59
C ASP A 112 -3.13 -8.34 -4.75
N ASN A 113 -3.28 -8.04 -3.46
CA ASN A 113 -2.16 -8.01 -2.52
C ASN A 113 -1.64 -9.45 -2.24
N VAL A 114 -0.37 -9.56 -1.83
CA VAL A 114 0.26 -10.84 -1.47
C VAL A 114 -0.54 -11.64 -0.43
N GLU A 115 -1.13 -10.97 0.55
CA GLU A 115 -1.95 -11.60 1.58
C GLU A 115 -3.21 -12.22 0.98
N THR A 116 -3.82 -11.57 -0.02
CA THR A 116 -4.98 -12.10 -0.75
C THR A 116 -4.62 -13.37 -1.51
N MET A 117 -3.45 -13.41 -2.17
CA MET A 117 -2.97 -14.61 -2.88
C MET A 117 -2.84 -15.80 -1.92
N VAL A 118 -2.22 -15.58 -0.76
CA VAL A 118 -2.07 -16.63 0.27
C VAL A 118 -3.42 -17.04 0.86
N ALA A 119 -4.34 -16.09 1.06
CA ALA A 119 -5.69 -16.39 1.53
C ALA A 119 -6.48 -17.24 0.52
N ILE A 120 -6.37 -16.96 -0.77
CA ILE A 120 -6.97 -17.78 -1.84
C ILE A 120 -6.42 -19.20 -1.81
N TYR A 121 -5.09 -19.36 -1.71
CA TYR A 121 -4.48 -20.68 -1.56
C TYR A 121 -5.04 -21.43 -0.36
N ASN A 122 -5.07 -20.81 0.82
CA ASN A 122 -5.57 -21.44 2.04
C ASN A 122 -7.07 -21.80 1.95
N ALA A 123 -7.87 -20.95 1.34
CA ALA A 123 -9.30 -21.18 1.17
C ALA A 123 -9.57 -22.37 0.23
N VAL A 124 -8.91 -22.40 -0.92
CA VAL A 124 -9.16 -23.43 -1.94
C VAL A 124 -8.56 -24.78 -1.54
N ARG A 125 -7.34 -24.79 -0.99
CA ARG A 125 -6.63 -26.05 -0.66
C ARG A 125 -7.07 -26.66 0.66
N PHE A 126 -7.46 -25.84 1.64
CA PHE A 126 -7.73 -26.30 3.01
C PHE A 126 -9.10 -25.91 3.54
N GLY A 127 -9.93 -25.20 2.78
CA GLY A 127 -11.22 -24.68 3.25
C GLY A 127 -11.08 -23.67 4.41
N ARG A 128 -9.92 -23.02 4.56
CA ARG A 128 -9.65 -22.09 5.66
C ARG A 128 -9.99 -20.65 5.25
N PRO A 129 -10.95 -20.00 5.92
CA PRO A 129 -11.24 -18.60 5.67
C PRO A 129 -10.11 -17.69 6.19
N LEU A 130 -10.07 -16.44 5.74
CA LEU A 130 -9.14 -15.43 6.24
C LEU A 130 -9.53 -15.01 7.66
N THR A 131 -8.91 -15.63 8.65
CA THR A 131 -9.09 -15.37 10.08
C THR A 131 -7.84 -14.85 10.76
N ASN A 132 -6.70 -14.96 10.09
CA ASN A 132 -5.39 -14.55 10.61
C ASN A 132 -4.64 -13.76 9.55
N ARG A 133 -3.74 -12.88 9.99
CA ARG A 133 -2.86 -12.14 9.09
C ARG A 133 -1.54 -11.77 9.76
N ILE A 134 -0.54 -11.37 8.97
CA ILE A 134 0.67 -10.72 9.48
C ILE A 134 0.35 -9.24 9.74
N PHE A 135 0.83 -8.73 10.88
CA PHE A 135 0.59 -7.37 11.34
C PHE A 135 1.89 -6.77 11.89
N THR A 136 2.25 -5.59 11.44
CA THR A 136 3.46 -4.88 11.86
C THR A 136 3.15 -3.96 13.05
N VAL A 137 3.89 -4.09 14.15
CA VAL A 137 3.92 -3.08 15.23
C VAL A 137 5.28 -2.41 15.17
N THR A 138 5.31 -1.08 14.99
CA THR A 138 6.54 -0.35 14.68
C THR A 138 6.48 1.11 15.12
N GLY A 139 7.58 1.82 14.93
CA GLY A 139 7.76 3.23 15.29
C GLY A 139 8.78 3.40 16.40
N ASP A 140 9.30 4.60 16.52
CA ASP A 140 10.34 4.96 17.49
C ASP A 140 9.86 5.02 18.95
N ALA A 141 8.53 5.01 19.15
CA ALA A 141 7.93 4.89 20.47
C ALA A 141 7.74 3.44 20.94
N VAL A 142 7.85 2.42 20.06
CA VAL A 142 7.64 1.01 20.41
C VAL A 142 8.92 0.41 20.98
N CYS A 143 8.80 -0.34 22.07
CA CYS A 143 9.95 -0.96 22.74
C CYS A 143 10.63 -2.02 21.87
N GLU A 144 9.85 -2.95 21.31
CA GLU A 144 10.34 -4.05 20.47
C GLU A 144 9.57 -4.12 19.17
N PRO A 145 9.90 -3.29 18.15
CA PRO A 145 9.24 -3.34 16.84
C PRO A 145 9.36 -4.72 16.21
N ARG A 146 8.20 -5.28 15.78
CA ARG A 146 8.16 -6.63 15.17
C ARG A 146 6.89 -6.90 14.38
N ASN A 147 6.91 -7.98 13.61
CA ASN A 147 5.72 -8.53 12.97
C ASN A 147 5.11 -9.63 13.82
N PHE A 148 3.77 -9.68 13.84
CA PHE A 148 3.00 -10.69 14.53
C PHE A 148 2.10 -11.44 13.55
N TYR A 149 1.93 -12.75 13.72
CA TYR A 149 0.85 -13.50 13.10
C TYR A 149 -0.34 -13.52 14.04
N ILE A 150 -1.38 -12.79 13.72
CA ILE A 150 -2.50 -12.49 14.62
C ILE A 150 -3.82 -13.05 14.13
N SER A 151 -4.74 -13.31 15.05
CA SER A 151 -6.15 -13.50 14.74
C SER A 151 -6.82 -12.15 14.54
N ILE A 152 -7.66 -12.04 13.51
CA ILE A 152 -8.50 -10.85 13.29
C ILE A 152 -9.40 -10.65 14.51
N GLY A 153 -9.49 -9.41 14.99
CA GLY A 153 -10.17 -9.06 16.24
C GLY A 153 -9.24 -8.87 17.43
N THR A 154 -7.94 -9.24 17.33
CA THR A 154 -6.94 -8.90 18.37
C THR A 154 -6.86 -7.39 18.51
N SER A 155 -6.90 -6.85 19.74
CA SER A 155 -6.83 -5.40 19.96
C SER A 155 -5.41 -4.88 19.73
N TYR A 156 -5.30 -3.61 19.32
CA TYR A 156 -4.00 -2.98 19.16
C TYR A 156 -3.27 -2.82 20.51
N SER A 157 -4.01 -2.67 21.62
CA SER A 157 -3.44 -2.65 22.96
C SER A 157 -2.72 -3.94 23.31
N GLN A 158 -3.31 -5.11 23.00
CA GLN A 158 -2.67 -6.41 23.19
C GLN A 158 -1.41 -6.57 22.35
N LEU A 159 -1.43 -6.09 21.11
CA LEU A 159 -0.28 -6.16 20.22
C LEU A 159 0.85 -5.24 20.66
N LEU A 160 0.52 -4.04 21.14
CA LEU A 160 1.48 -3.10 21.69
C LEU A 160 2.12 -3.67 22.98
N GLU A 161 1.33 -4.27 23.85
CA GLU A 161 1.83 -4.95 25.05
C GLU A 161 2.79 -6.11 24.69
N ALA A 162 2.41 -6.93 23.68
CA ALA A 162 3.25 -8.02 23.18
C ALA A 162 4.54 -7.53 22.50
N ALA A 163 4.57 -6.28 22.04
CA ALA A 163 5.77 -5.59 21.54
C ALA A 163 6.58 -4.87 22.64
N GLY A 164 6.34 -5.23 23.91
CA GLY A 164 7.05 -4.64 25.06
C GLY A 164 6.53 -3.26 25.50
N GLY A 165 5.40 -2.79 24.94
CA GLY A 165 4.83 -1.49 25.23
C GLY A 165 5.56 -0.32 24.57
N LEU A 166 5.40 0.86 25.14
CA LEU A 166 6.03 2.09 24.67
C LEU A 166 7.27 2.44 25.50
N VAL A 167 8.37 2.82 24.86
CA VAL A 167 9.58 3.35 25.51
C VAL A 167 9.40 4.82 25.93
N ALA A 168 8.49 5.54 25.27
CA ALA A 168 8.12 6.92 25.55
C ALA A 168 6.65 7.13 25.17
N PRO A 169 5.95 8.16 25.72
CA PRO A 169 4.60 8.47 25.29
C PRO A 169 4.55 8.74 23.79
N ALA A 170 3.68 8.00 23.07
CA ALA A 170 3.47 8.25 21.66
C ALA A 170 2.67 9.55 21.47
N LYS A 171 3.21 10.49 20.71
CA LYS A 171 2.50 11.71 20.31
C LYS A 171 1.59 11.46 19.11
N LYS A 172 1.88 10.44 18.33
CA LYS A 172 1.04 10.01 17.22
C LYS A 172 1.01 8.48 17.13
N MET A 173 -0.21 7.95 16.99
CA MET A 173 -0.46 6.54 16.71
C MET A 173 -1.27 6.44 15.42
N ILE A 174 -0.86 5.53 14.53
CA ILE A 174 -1.47 5.39 13.19
C ILE A 174 -1.80 3.92 12.96
N ALA A 175 -3.04 3.64 12.56
CA ALA A 175 -3.42 2.35 12.00
C ALA A 175 -3.02 2.33 10.51
N GLY A 176 -2.01 1.51 10.18
CA GLY A 176 -1.36 1.51 8.87
C GLY A 176 -0.04 2.26 8.88
N GLY A 177 0.39 2.73 7.71
CA GLY A 177 1.61 3.52 7.56
C GLY A 177 1.38 5.04 7.60
N PRO A 178 2.45 5.83 7.55
CA PRO A 178 2.36 7.28 7.73
C PRO A 178 1.72 8.03 6.56
N MET A 179 1.64 7.40 5.38
CA MET A 179 1.14 8.05 4.17
C MET A 179 -0.37 7.85 3.98
N MET A 180 -0.85 6.62 4.14
CA MET A 180 -2.25 6.23 3.87
C MET A 180 -3.02 5.80 5.13
N GLY A 181 -2.36 5.70 6.29
CA GLY A 181 -2.98 5.24 7.54
C GLY A 181 -3.86 6.27 8.21
N PHE A 182 -4.61 5.83 9.21
CA PHE A 182 -5.52 6.67 10.00
C PHE A 182 -4.94 6.95 11.38
N ALA A 183 -4.94 8.21 11.80
CA ALA A 183 -4.56 8.58 13.16
C ALA A 183 -5.56 8.01 14.18
N LEU A 184 -5.05 7.45 15.27
CA LEU A 184 -5.82 6.85 16.34
C LEU A 184 -5.81 7.73 17.58
N PHE A 185 -6.96 7.84 18.26
CA PHE A 185 -7.06 8.46 19.58
C PHE A 185 -6.67 7.50 20.72
N GLY A 186 -6.65 6.19 20.46
CA GLY A 186 -6.31 5.15 21.41
C GLY A 186 -6.14 3.80 20.72
N VAL A 187 -5.66 2.81 21.49
CA VAL A 187 -5.34 1.48 20.98
C VAL A 187 -6.37 0.40 21.36
N ASP A 188 -7.49 0.78 21.97
CA ASP A 188 -8.58 -0.15 22.32
C ASP A 188 -9.52 -0.39 21.13
N VAL A 189 -8.93 -0.67 19.97
CA VAL A 189 -9.63 -0.99 18.72
C VAL A 189 -9.16 -2.35 18.21
N PRO A 190 -10.05 -3.17 17.63
CA PRO A 190 -9.68 -4.47 17.10
C PRO A 190 -9.04 -4.35 15.73
N THR A 191 -8.14 -5.31 15.43
CA THR A 191 -7.66 -5.53 14.07
C THR A 191 -8.77 -6.07 13.18
N THR A 192 -8.75 -5.67 11.91
CA THR A 192 -9.71 -6.11 10.88
C THR A 192 -8.99 -6.82 9.73
N LYS A 193 -9.73 -7.29 8.74
CA LYS A 193 -9.16 -7.91 7.53
C LYS A 193 -8.29 -6.95 6.70
N THR A 194 -8.50 -5.65 6.86
CA THR A 194 -7.81 -4.61 6.07
C THR A 194 -6.67 -3.93 6.81
N THR A 195 -6.53 -4.14 8.13
CA THR A 195 -5.45 -3.52 8.91
C THR A 195 -4.13 -4.25 8.72
N SER A 196 -3.03 -3.50 8.55
CA SER A 196 -1.70 -4.03 8.28
C SER A 196 -0.66 -3.69 9.35
N ALA A 197 -0.85 -2.56 10.07
CA ALA A 197 0.14 -2.10 11.03
C ALA A 197 -0.43 -1.19 12.13
N LEU A 198 0.33 -1.10 13.23
CA LEU A 198 0.29 -0.03 14.23
C LEU A 198 1.65 0.67 14.21
N LEU A 199 1.64 1.96 13.88
CA LEU A 199 2.83 2.83 13.94
C LEU A 199 2.66 3.81 15.11
N CYS A 200 3.61 3.77 16.06
CA CYS A 200 3.66 4.68 17.21
C CYS A 200 4.89 5.57 17.13
N MET A 201 4.67 6.89 17.10
CA MET A 201 5.74 7.88 16.92
C MET A 201 5.86 8.76 18.16
N THR A 202 7.10 9.04 18.58
CA THR A 202 7.40 9.95 19.70
C THR A 202 7.15 11.41 19.35
N GLU A 203 7.16 11.76 18.05
CA GLU A 203 6.90 13.10 17.54
C GLU A 203 5.76 13.08 16.50
N ASP A 204 4.92 14.13 16.51
CA ASP A 204 3.98 14.38 15.43
C ASP A 204 4.52 15.52 14.54
N GLU A 205 5.37 15.14 13.59
CA GLU A 205 5.99 16.10 12.67
C GLU A 205 4.98 16.87 11.82
N ALA A 206 3.82 16.27 11.55
CA ALA A 206 2.77 16.93 10.75
C ALA A 206 2.10 18.08 11.53
N SER A 207 1.89 17.90 12.84
CA SER A 207 1.24 18.92 13.71
C SER A 207 2.21 19.97 14.27
N LYS A 208 3.52 19.78 14.07
CA LYS A 208 4.57 20.61 14.67
C LYS A 208 4.70 21.99 14.02
N TYR A 209 4.24 22.13 12.79
CA TYR A 209 4.44 23.34 11.99
C TYR A 209 3.08 23.91 11.54
N GLU A 210 2.99 25.23 11.59
CA GLU A 210 1.85 25.93 11.01
C GLU A 210 1.94 25.95 9.47
N THR A 211 0.78 25.85 8.83
CA THR A 211 0.66 25.98 7.38
C THR A 211 0.90 27.43 6.97
N THR A 212 1.70 27.62 5.93
CA THR A 212 1.97 28.94 5.34
C THR A 212 1.46 29.03 3.91
N ALA A 213 1.46 30.26 3.34
CA ALA A 213 1.08 30.48 1.96
C ALA A 213 1.96 29.71 0.98
N CYS A 214 1.37 29.30 -0.16
CA CYS A 214 2.11 28.63 -1.21
C CYS A 214 3.20 29.52 -1.78
N ILE A 215 4.43 28.99 -1.88
CA ILE A 215 5.60 29.71 -2.46
C ILE A 215 5.82 29.38 -3.94
N ASN A 216 4.92 28.66 -4.59
CA ASN A 216 4.97 28.26 -6.00
C ASN A 216 6.27 27.51 -6.42
N CYS A 217 6.83 26.67 -5.55
CA CYS A 217 8.09 25.96 -5.79
C CYS A 217 7.99 24.76 -6.75
N GLY A 218 6.79 24.26 -7.07
CA GLY A 218 6.56 23.14 -8.00
C GLY A 218 6.77 21.74 -7.44
N ARG A 219 7.33 21.56 -6.24
CA ARG A 219 7.64 20.22 -5.66
C ARG A 219 6.45 19.27 -5.62
N CYS A 220 5.25 19.79 -5.35
CA CYS A 220 4.04 18.97 -5.31
C CYS A 220 3.66 18.42 -6.70
N VAL A 221 3.96 19.13 -7.77
CA VAL A 221 3.76 18.69 -9.16
C VAL A 221 4.75 17.60 -9.52
N GLU A 222 6.02 17.78 -9.18
CA GLU A 222 7.09 16.81 -9.44
C GLU A 222 6.87 15.48 -8.67
N ALA A 223 6.28 15.56 -7.47
CA ALA A 223 6.00 14.40 -6.65
C ALA A 223 4.68 13.68 -6.99
N CYS A 224 3.82 14.28 -7.83
CA CYS A 224 2.51 13.72 -8.13
C CYS A 224 2.62 12.54 -9.11
N PRO A 225 2.20 11.31 -8.73
CA PRO A 225 2.26 10.15 -9.62
C PRO A 225 1.29 10.23 -10.80
N GLU A 226 0.23 11.06 -10.68
CA GLU A 226 -0.77 11.30 -11.72
C GLU A 226 -0.49 12.59 -12.54
N ALA A 227 0.68 13.19 -12.37
CA ALA A 227 1.09 14.42 -13.06
C ALA A 227 0.10 15.61 -12.91
N LEU A 228 -0.62 15.66 -11.79
CA LEU A 228 -1.56 16.74 -11.47
C LEU A 228 -0.83 18.00 -10.98
N VAL A 229 -1.59 19.07 -10.76
CA VAL A 229 -1.12 20.30 -10.11
C VAL A 229 -1.75 20.47 -8.73
N PRO A 230 -1.27 19.74 -7.68
CA PRO A 230 -1.95 19.65 -6.39
C PRO A 230 -2.18 21.00 -5.71
N SER A 231 -1.28 21.98 -5.88
CA SER A 231 -1.44 23.31 -5.30
C SER A 231 -2.65 24.06 -5.87
N ARG A 232 -2.99 23.84 -7.14
CA ARG A 232 -4.17 24.42 -7.79
C ARG A 232 -5.44 23.66 -7.40
N LEU A 233 -5.35 22.34 -7.36
CA LEU A 233 -6.50 21.52 -6.97
C LEU A 233 -6.94 21.83 -5.54
N ALA A 234 -5.99 21.94 -4.59
CA ALA A 234 -6.28 22.34 -3.23
C ALA A 234 -6.92 23.75 -3.17
N ASP A 235 -6.41 24.71 -3.94
CA ASP A 235 -6.96 26.06 -4.03
C ASP A 235 -8.43 26.03 -4.53
N TYR A 236 -8.72 25.26 -5.59
CA TYR A 236 -10.08 25.12 -6.09
C TYR A 236 -11.02 24.44 -5.09
N SER A 237 -10.56 23.40 -4.40
CA SER A 237 -11.33 22.70 -3.36
C SER A 237 -11.62 23.62 -2.17
N GLU A 238 -10.60 24.29 -1.63
CA GLU A 238 -10.73 25.24 -0.51
C GLU A 238 -11.73 26.38 -0.81
N HIS A 239 -11.79 26.83 -2.07
CA HIS A 239 -12.72 27.87 -2.53
C HIS A 239 -14.03 27.31 -3.13
N LYS A 240 -14.28 26.00 -3.03
CA LYS A 240 -15.50 25.31 -3.52
C LYS A 240 -15.75 25.51 -5.02
N GLN A 241 -14.68 25.66 -5.82
CA GLN A 241 -14.73 25.82 -7.29
C GLN A 241 -14.67 24.43 -7.96
N MET A 242 -15.69 23.59 -7.71
CA MET A 242 -15.67 22.18 -8.12
C MET A 242 -15.62 22.00 -9.65
N ASP A 243 -16.24 22.89 -10.43
CA ASP A 243 -16.16 22.84 -11.90
C ASP A 243 -14.70 22.95 -12.36
N LYS A 244 -13.91 23.85 -11.76
CA LYS A 244 -12.48 23.99 -12.07
C LYS A 244 -11.66 22.83 -11.55
N PHE A 245 -12.02 22.29 -10.39
CA PHE A 245 -11.38 21.09 -9.84
C PHE A 245 -11.50 19.91 -10.82
N GLU A 246 -12.68 19.70 -11.39
CA GLU A 246 -12.92 18.67 -12.41
C GLU A 246 -12.21 18.99 -13.72
N GLU A 247 -12.28 20.24 -14.21
CA GLU A 247 -11.59 20.70 -15.43
C GLU A 247 -10.07 20.45 -15.34
N TRP A 248 -9.48 20.57 -14.15
CA TRP A 248 -8.07 20.33 -13.89
C TRP A 248 -7.77 18.90 -13.45
N TYR A 249 -8.66 17.97 -13.77
CA TYR A 249 -8.52 16.52 -13.53
C TYR A 249 -8.39 16.15 -12.04
N GLY A 250 -8.99 16.93 -11.12
CA GLY A 250 -8.89 16.66 -9.68
C GLY A 250 -9.39 15.27 -9.27
N LEU A 251 -10.38 14.72 -10.00
CA LEU A 251 -10.90 13.37 -9.79
C LEU A 251 -9.90 12.25 -10.13
N GLU A 252 -8.80 12.56 -10.81
CA GLU A 252 -7.73 11.59 -11.04
C GLU A 252 -6.77 11.45 -9.85
N CYS A 253 -6.95 12.25 -8.79
CA CYS A 253 -6.13 12.15 -7.59
C CYS A 253 -6.32 10.80 -6.90
N VAL A 254 -5.20 10.10 -6.64
CA VAL A 254 -5.17 8.81 -5.91
C VAL A 254 -4.94 9.00 -4.40
N GLU A 255 -5.02 10.21 -3.89
CA GLU A 255 -4.92 10.58 -2.47
C GLU A 255 -3.66 10.05 -1.75
N CYS A 256 -2.58 9.81 -2.47
CA CYS A 256 -1.36 9.20 -1.93
C CYS A 256 -0.61 10.07 -0.90
N GLY A 257 -0.90 11.36 -0.77
CA GLY A 257 -0.28 12.25 0.21
C GLY A 257 1.12 12.77 -0.16
N SER A 258 1.75 12.30 -1.27
CA SER A 258 3.11 12.71 -1.66
C SER A 258 3.25 14.22 -1.78
N CYS A 259 2.25 14.91 -2.34
CA CYS A 259 2.26 16.37 -2.49
C CYS A 259 2.27 17.11 -1.15
N SER A 260 1.52 16.63 -0.16
CA SER A 260 1.52 17.19 1.21
C SER A 260 2.87 16.97 1.89
N TYR A 261 3.44 15.76 1.74
CA TYR A 261 4.73 15.40 2.35
C TYR A 261 5.88 16.29 1.86
N VAL A 262 5.97 16.55 0.54
CA VAL A 262 7.08 17.36 -0.01
C VAL A 262 6.86 18.87 0.10
N CYS A 263 5.70 19.31 0.58
CA CYS A 263 5.36 20.73 0.61
C CYS A 263 6.17 21.51 1.67
N PRO A 264 7.06 22.45 1.30
CA PRO A 264 7.81 23.24 2.26
C PRO A 264 6.94 24.23 3.06
N ALA A 265 5.77 24.60 2.50
CA ALA A 265 4.77 25.43 3.16
C ALA A 265 3.81 24.64 4.07
N ARG A 266 4.04 23.31 4.23
CA ARG A 266 3.26 22.40 5.07
C ARG A 266 1.76 22.42 4.79
N ARG A 267 1.37 22.67 3.55
CA ARG A 267 -0.05 22.65 3.14
C ARG A 267 -0.58 21.22 3.09
N PRO A 268 -1.77 20.95 3.63
CA PRO A 268 -2.41 19.62 3.60
C PRO A 268 -3.09 19.36 2.24
N LEU A 269 -2.29 19.38 1.14
CA LEU A 269 -2.79 19.40 -0.23
C LEU A 269 -3.65 18.19 -0.63
N ALA A 270 -3.39 17.02 -0.03
CA ALA A 270 -4.18 15.82 -0.30
C ALA A 270 -5.46 15.74 0.55
N GLN A 271 -5.51 16.47 1.65
CA GLN A 271 -6.67 16.52 2.56
C GLN A 271 -7.65 17.66 2.23
N SER A 272 -7.20 18.66 1.48
CA SER A 272 -8.04 19.77 1.02
C SER A 272 -9.06 19.32 -0.02
#